data_57d755cf0b566010cda7d32dbb5d6f77
#
_entry.id   57d755cf0b566010cda7d32dbb5d6f77
#
_cell.length_a   1.000
_cell.length_b   1.000
_cell.length_c   1.000
_cell.angle_alpha   90.00
_cell.angle_beta   90.00
_cell.angle_gamma   90.00
#
_symmetry.space_group_name_H-M   'P 1'
#
loop_
_entity.id
_entity.type
_entity.pdbx_description
1 polymer ?
#
loop_
_entity_poly.entity_id
_entity_poly.type
_entity_poly.pdbx_seq_one_letter_code
_entity_poly.pdbx_strand_id
1 'polypeptide(L)'
;RAFLSRVERCESMPSVATLVDIAGALRVSVGFFFDESEAERATVLEPQDRLRIEDEGVVSETMTRDVLTRKMTMLRIELAPYAETTPKRHRYHDEVCGVVTQGKVRITCDHRTFEVGEGATFYLDTPSPYQVENLTDDVSEMIVVNCKQTY
;
A
#
# COMPACT_ATOMS: atom_id res chain seq x y z
N ARG A 1 -1.43 -20.48 -14.11
CA ARG A 1 -1.98 -19.82 -12.91
C ARG A 1 -0.93 -19.67 -11.79
N ALA A 2 -0.22 -20.74 -11.41
CA ALA A 2 0.78 -20.67 -10.34
C ALA A 2 1.95 -19.70 -10.61
N PHE A 3 2.36 -19.51 -11.86
CA PHE A 3 3.42 -18.56 -12.24
C PHE A 3 2.95 -17.11 -12.08
N LEU A 4 1.77 -16.76 -12.61
CA LEU A 4 1.20 -15.41 -12.47
C LEU A 4 1.02 -15.04 -10.99
N SER A 5 0.51 -15.97 -10.18
CA SER A 5 0.37 -15.77 -8.74
C SER A 5 1.72 -15.50 -8.04
N ARG A 6 2.81 -16.13 -8.48
CA ARG A 6 4.16 -15.82 -7.99
C ARG A 6 4.67 -14.45 -8.45
N VAL A 7 4.35 -14.07 -9.70
CA VAL A 7 4.66 -12.73 -10.22
C VAL A 7 3.88 -11.66 -9.44
N GLU A 8 2.59 -11.87 -9.21
CA GLU A 8 1.73 -10.97 -8.42
C GLU A 8 2.22 -10.82 -6.98
N ARG A 9 2.66 -11.93 -6.36
CA ARG A 9 3.29 -11.88 -5.02
C ARG A 9 4.75 -11.47 -5.03
N CYS A 10 5.25 -11.19 -6.25
CA CYS A 10 6.62 -10.76 -6.44
C CYS A 10 7.70 -11.78 -6.04
N GLU A 11 7.36 -13.01 -5.99
CA GLU A 11 8.28 -14.13 -5.73
C GLU A 11 9.08 -14.53 -6.99
N SER A 12 8.72 -13.99 -8.17
CA SER A 12 9.38 -14.28 -9.44
C SER A 12 9.32 -13.07 -10.37
N MET A 13 10.44 -12.73 -11.01
CA MET A 13 10.48 -11.71 -12.05
C MET A 13 10.20 -12.36 -13.41
N PRO A 14 9.22 -11.85 -14.18
CA PRO A 14 8.98 -12.33 -15.54
C PRO A 14 10.13 -11.89 -16.47
N SER A 15 10.48 -12.75 -17.43
CA SER A 15 11.35 -12.35 -18.52
C SER A 15 10.62 -11.38 -19.47
N VAL A 16 11.37 -10.67 -20.32
CA VAL A 16 10.77 -9.80 -21.34
C VAL A 16 9.85 -10.59 -22.27
N ALA A 17 10.23 -11.82 -22.66
CA ALA A 17 9.37 -12.69 -23.45
C ALA A 17 8.05 -13.00 -22.73
N THR A 18 8.10 -13.29 -21.44
CA THR A 18 6.89 -13.53 -20.62
C THR A 18 6.03 -12.27 -20.53
N LEU A 19 6.64 -11.08 -20.45
CA LEU A 19 5.88 -9.81 -20.44
C LEU A 19 5.18 -9.58 -21.78
N VAL A 20 5.80 -9.96 -22.92
CA VAL A 20 5.16 -9.93 -24.25
C VAL A 20 3.92 -10.83 -24.27
N ASP A 21 4.03 -12.06 -23.77
CA ASP A 21 2.91 -13.00 -23.71
C ASP A 21 1.76 -12.48 -22.81
N ILE A 22 2.11 -11.90 -21.66
CA ILE A 22 1.12 -11.29 -20.74
C ILE A 22 0.46 -10.08 -21.42
N ALA A 23 1.21 -9.20 -22.08
CA ALA A 23 0.68 -8.06 -22.81
C ALA A 23 -0.31 -8.50 -23.89
N GLY A 24 0.07 -9.53 -24.67
CA GLY A 24 -0.79 -10.12 -25.69
C GLY A 24 -2.09 -10.68 -25.11
N ALA A 25 -2.03 -11.39 -23.98
CA ALA A 25 -3.20 -11.93 -23.29
C ALA A 25 -4.13 -10.84 -22.77
N LEU A 26 -3.56 -9.71 -22.28
CA LEU A 26 -4.30 -8.54 -21.80
C LEU A 26 -4.73 -7.59 -22.94
N ARG A 27 -4.32 -7.85 -24.18
CA ARG A 27 -4.55 -7.00 -25.35
C ARG A 27 -4.02 -5.56 -25.20
N VAL A 28 -2.88 -5.42 -24.53
CA VAL A 28 -2.16 -4.16 -24.40
C VAL A 28 -0.80 -4.25 -25.10
N SER A 29 -0.18 -3.12 -25.41
CA SER A 29 1.20 -3.11 -25.92
C SER A 29 2.18 -3.49 -24.81
N VAL A 30 3.32 -4.08 -25.14
CA VAL A 30 4.40 -4.33 -24.15
C VAL A 30 4.88 -3.02 -23.55
N GLY A 31 4.87 -1.93 -24.34
CA GLY A 31 5.14 -0.57 -23.88
C GLY A 31 4.28 -0.15 -22.70
N PHE A 32 3.04 -0.64 -22.59
CA PHE A 32 2.17 -0.37 -21.46
C PHE A 32 2.80 -0.69 -20.09
N PHE A 33 3.68 -1.71 -20.03
CA PHE A 33 4.41 -2.05 -18.80
C PHE A 33 5.66 -1.20 -18.57
N PHE A 34 6.10 -0.47 -19.59
CA PHE A 34 7.32 0.35 -19.57
C PHE A 34 7.01 1.82 -19.89
N ASP A 35 5.75 2.11 -20.22
CA ASP A 35 5.33 3.46 -20.54
C ASP A 35 5.38 4.28 -19.24
N GLU A 36 6.53 4.91 -19.03
CA GLU A 36 6.62 6.12 -18.24
C GLU A 36 5.92 7.21 -19.08
N SER A 37 4.59 7.10 -19.25
CA SER A 37 3.81 8.24 -19.70
C SER A 37 4.30 9.41 -18.86
N GLU A 38 4.57 10.57 -19.46
CA GLU A 38 4.95 11.78 -18.72
C GLU A 38 3.93 11.94 -17.59
N ALA A 39 4.27 11.35 -16.44
CA ALA A 39 3.37 11.27 -15.31
C ALA A 39 3.04 12.73 -14.98
N GLU A 40 1.80 13.11 -15.18
CA GLU A 40 1.35 14.47 -14.93
C GLU A 40 2.03 14.96 -13.66
N ARG A 41 2.83 16.03 -13.77
CA ARG A 41 3.65 16.53 -12.65
C ARG A 41 2.81 16.94 -11.45
N ALA A 42 1.53 17.22 -11.70
CA ALA A 42 0.53 17.52 -10.68
C ALA A 42 -0.76 16.79 -11.01
N THR A 43 -1.30 16.05 -10.04
CA THR A 43 -2.57 15.32 -10.19
C THR A 43 -3.46 15.61 -9.00
N VAL A 44 -4.75 15.72 -9.23
CA VAL A 44 -5.77 15.77 -8.20
C VAL A 44 -6.61 14.50 -8.31
N LEU A 45 -6.90 13.87 -7.18
CA LEU A 45 -7.76 12.70 -7.09
C LEU A 45 -8.93 13.04 -6.17
N GLU A 46 -10.09 13.22 -6.77
CA GLU A 46 -11.31 13.51 -6.03
C GLU A 46 -11.76 12.28 -5.20
N PRO A 47 -12.46 12.47 -4.07
CA PRO A 47 -12.87 11.37 -3.20
C PRO A 47 -13.64 10.25 -3.91
N GLN A 48 -14.51 10.60 -4.86
CA GLN A 48 -15.32 9.64 -5.62
C GLN A 48 -14.51 8.77 -6.59
N ASP A 49 -13.29 9.20 -6.95
CA ASP A 49 -12.41 8.51 -7.89
C ASP A 49 -11.37 7.63 -7.19
N ARG A 50 -11.38 7.59 -5.86
CA ARG A 50 -10.45 6.82 -5.06
C ARG A 50 -10.81 5.33 -5.09
N LEU A 51 -9.79 4.50 -5.24
CA LEU A 51 -9.97 3.06 -5.09
C LEU A 51 -10.14 2.72 -3.61
N ARG A 52 -11.26 2.11 -3.27
CA ARG A 52 -11.59 1.62 -1.93
C ARG A 52 -11.62 0.09 -1.93
N ILE A 53 -10.91 -0.51 -1.00
CA ILE A 53 -10.86 -1.95 -0.77
C ILE A 53 -11.23 -2.21 0.68
N GLU A 54 -12.13 -3.14 0.90
CA GLU A 54 -12.57 -3.55 2.24
C GLU A 54 -12.27 -5.04 2.42
N ASP A 55 -11.62 -5.38 3.52
CA ASP A 55 -11.24 -6.74 3.87
C ASP A 55 -11.18 -6.88 5.39
N GLU A 56 -11.90 -7.86 5.96
CA GLU A 56 -11.90 -8.24 7.38
C GLU A 56 -11.98 -7.06 8.38
N GLY A 57 -12.83 -6.08 8.09
CA GLY A 57 -13.02 -4.91 8.95
C GLY A 57 -11.97 -3.81 8.77
N VAL A 58 -11.11 -3.94 7.79
CA VAL A 58 -10.14 -2.92 7.37
C VAL A 58 -10.58 -2.34 6.04
N VAL A 59 -10.72 -1.02 5.96
CA VAL A 59 -10.98 -0.30 4.73
C VAL A 59 -9.73 0.47 4.35
N SER A 60 -9.22 0.22 3.14
CA SER A 60 -8.10 0.95 2.56
C SER A 60 -8.58 1.79 1.38
N GLU A 61 -8.36 3.08 1.42
CA GLU A 61 -8.69 4.03 0.37
C GLU A 61 -7.41 4.63 -0.21
N THR A 62 -7.18 4.43 -1.50
CA THR A 62 -5.99 4.96 -2.17
C THR A 62 -6.19 6.43 -2.53
N MET A 63 -5.35 7.29 -1.99
CA MET A 63 -5.41 8.75 -2.17
C MET A 63 -4.40 9.28 -3.21
N THR A 64 -3.67 8.38 -3.87
CA THR A 64 -2.69 8.72 -4.90
C THR A 64 -3.10 8.07 -6.23
N ARG A 65 -3.09 8.84 -7.31
CA ARG A 65 -3.26 8.32 -8.67
C ARG A 65 -1.98 7.60 -9.13
N ASP A 66 -2.13 6.59 -9.98
CA ASP A 66 -1.00 5.89 -10.63
C ASP A 66 0.02 5.29 -9.65
N VAL A 67 -0.48 4.63 -8.62
CA VAL A 67 0.32 4.06 -7.51
C VAL A 67 1.48 3.15 -7.97
N LEU A 68 1.39 2.55 -9.16
CA LEU A 68 2.44 1.68 -9.69
C LEU A 68 3.67 2.46 -10.15
N THR A 69 3.48 3.68 -10.65
CA THR A 69 4.54 4.53 -11.23
C THR A 69 5.04 5.59 -10.26
N ARG A 70 4.28 5.89 -9.20
CA ARG A 70 4.66 6.90 -8.19
C ARG A 70 5.58 6.32 -7.12
N LYS A 71 6.55 7.13 -6.69
CA LYS A 71 7.45 6.79 -5.58
C LYS A 71 6.72 6.80 -4.24
N MET A 72 5.80 7.74 -4.06
CA MET A 72 5.00 7.88 -2.85
C MET A 72 3.55 7.50 -3.10
N THR A 73 2.98 6.76 -2.18
CA THR A 73 1.56 6.38 -2.19
C THR A 73 0.95 6.76 -0.86
N MET A 74 -0.11 7.54 -0.91
CA MET A 74 -0.90 7.93 0.27
C MET A 74 -2.15 7.05 0.36
N LEU A 75 -2.41 6.54 1.54
CA LEU A 75 -3.57 5.70 1.87
C LEU A 75 -4.30 6.29 3.07
N ARG A 76 -5.61 6.25 3.05
CA ARG A 76 -6.46 6.36 4.23
C ARG A 76 -6.85 4.95 4.65
N ILE A 77 -6.67 4.62 5.90
CA ILE A 77 -6.98 3.31 6.46
C ILE A 77 -7.95 3.50 7.62
N GLU A 78 -9.11 2.87 7.50
CA GLU A 78 -10.09 2.76 8.57
C GLU A 78 -10.05 1.33 9.12
N LEU A 79 -10.02 1.19 10.42
CA LEU A 79 -10.09 -0.09 11.11
C LEU A 79 -11.36 -0.12 11.97
N ALA A 80 -12.22 -1.09 11.72
CA ALA A 80 -13.34 -1.39 12.58
C ALA A 80 -12.87 -1.66 14.02
N PRO A 81 -13.77 -1.63 15.03
CA PRO A 81 -13.40 -1.96 16.40
C PRO A 81 -12.63 -3.27 16.48
N TYR A 82 -11.44 -3.22 17.09
CA TYR A 82 -10.53 -4.37 17.30
C TYR A 82 -10.07 -5.09 16.02
N ALA A 83 -10.32 -4.52 14.85
CA ALA A 83 -9.79 -5.04 13.58
C ALA A 83 -8.28 -4.85 13.49
N GLU A 84 -7.63 -5.74 12.74
CA GLU A 84 -6.20 -5.69 12.49
C GLU A 84 -5.87 -5.84 11.01
N THR A 85 -4.80 -5.21 10.57
CA THR A 85 -4.31 -5.38 9.22
C THR A 85 -3.55 -6.68 9.09
N THR A 86 -3.67 -7.34 7.93
CA THR A 86 -2.76 -8.45 7.60
C THR A 86 -1.34 -7.93 7.45
N PRO A 87 -0.32 -8.58 8.05
CA PRO A 87 1.06 -8.15 7.90
C PRO A 87 1.47 -8.10 6.43
N LYS A 88 1.79 -6.91 5.95
CA LYS A 88 2.23 -6.70 4.56
C LYS A 88 3.74 -6.76 4.51
N ARG A 89 4.29 -7.66 3.68
CA ARG A 89 5.70 -7.63 3.34
C ARG A 89 5.95 -6.52 2.31
N HIS A 90 6.72 -5.52 2.69
CA HIS A 90 7.27 -4.56 1.75
C HIS A 90 8.45 -5.20 1.02
N ARG A 91 8.55 -5.01 -0.30
CA ARG A 91 9.54 -5.70 -1.14
C ARG A 91 10.93 -5.16 -1.05
N TYR A 92 11.02 -3.90 -0.72
CA TYR A 92 12.24 -3.12 -0.66
C TYR A 92 12.25 -2.39 0.69
N HIS A 93 13.33 -1.70 1.00
CA HIS A 93 13.42 -0.79 2.13
C HIS A 93 12.43 0.37 1.92
N ASP A 94 11.14 0.06 2.02
CA ASP A 94 10.10 1.07 1.90
C ASP A 94 10.03 1.82 3.23
N GLU A 95 10.09 3.12 3.16
CA GLU A 95 9.80 3.99 4.29
C GLU A 95 8.30 4.19 4.40
N VAL A 96 7.79 4.12 5.61
CA VAL A 96 6.37 4.31 5.90
C VAL A 96 6.23 5.34 7.00
N CYS A 97 5.47 6.37 6.77
CA CYS A 97 5.09 7.31 7.82
C CYS A 97 3.58 7.52 7.83
N GLY A 98 3.06 7.98 8.96
CA GLY A 98 1.63 8.24 9.05
C GLY A 98 1.25 9.03 10.27
N VAL A 99 -0.03 9.36 10.31
CA VAL A 99 -0.69 10.04 11.43
C VAL A 99 -2.00 9.34 11.74
N VAL A 100 -2.29 9.12 13.01
CA VAL A 100 -3.61 8.66 13.46
C VAL A 100 -4.52 9.87 13.51
N THR A 101 -5.57 9.86 12.70
CA THR A 101 -6.53 10.97 12.60
C THR A 101 -7.72 10.80 13.54
N GLN A 102 -7.99 9.55 13.95
CA GLN A 102 -9.05 9.22 14.91
C GLN A 102 -8.72 7.93 15.65
N GLY A 103 -9.02 7.89 16.94
CA GLY A 103 -8.92 6.70 17.76
C GLY A 103 -7.49 6.40 18.23
N LYS A 104 -7.18 5.11 18.39
CA LYS A 104 -5.91 4.63 18.89
C LYS A 104 -5.56 3.29 18.26
N VAL A 105 -4.34 3.17 17.76
CA VAL A 105 -3.85 1.95 17.13
C VAL A 105 -2.60 1.42 17.82
N ARG A 106 -2.39 0.11 17.69
CA ARG A 106 -1.13 -0.56 18.00
C ARG A 106 -0.42 -0.92 16.72
N ILE A 107 0.84 -0.52 16.59
CA ILE A 107 1.69 -0.87 15.46
C ILE A 107 2.74 -1.87 15.97
N THR A 108 2.77 -3.04 15.37
CA THR A 108 3.77 -4.08 15.64
C THR A 108 4.68 -4.21 14.42
N CYS A 109 5.98 -3.98 14.61
CA CYS A 109 6.99 -4.08 13.57
C CYS A 109 8.23 -4.76 14.15
N ASP A 110 8.72 -5.81 13.48
CA ASP A 110 9.72 -6.72 14.02
C ASP A 110 9.27 -7.31 15.38
N HIS A 111 10.01 -6.97 16.42
CA HIS A 111 9.71 -7.40 17.81
C HIS A 111 9.31 -6.21 18.68
N ARG A 112 8.99 -5.07 18.07
CA ARG A 112 8.62 -3.84 18.77
C ARG A 112 7.15 -3.54 18.54
N THR A 113 6.53 -3.03 19.60
CA THR A 113 5.13 -2.66 19.61
C THR A 113 4.99 -1.24 20.13
N PHE A 114 4.24 -0.43 19.42
CA PHE A 114 3.99 0.98 19.74
C PHE A 114 2.48 1.23 19.79
N GLU A 115 2.04 2.00 20.76
CA GLU A 115 0.67 2.52 20.79
C GLU A 115 0.69 3.98 20.30
N VAL A 116 -0.13 4.28 19.32
CA VAL A 116 -0.20 5.58 18.64
C VAL A 116 -1.64 6.08 18.76
N GLY A 117 -1.84 7.18 19.48
CA GLY A 117 -3.13 7.82 19.65
C GLY A 117 -3.40 8.91 18.62
N GLU A 118 -4.59 9.46 18.67
CA GLU A 118 -5.05 10.55 17.81
C GLU A 118 -4.07 11.75 17.81
N GLY A 119 -3.77 12.25 16.61
CA GLY A 119 -2.80 13.34 16.39
C GLY A 119 -1.34 12.92 16.44
N ALA A 120 -1.03 11.72 16.96
CA ALA A 120 0.35 11.23 16.99
C ALA A 120 0.78 10.69 15.61
N THR A 121 2.08 10.79 15.33
CA THR A 121 2.70 10.34 14.09
C THR A 121 3.63 9.16 14.33
N PHE A 122 3.82 8.35 13.31
CA PHE A 122 4.79 7.26 13.33
C PHE A 122 5.64 7.26 12.06
N TYR A 123 6.80 6.64 12.16
CA TYR A 123 7.72 6.42 11.05
C TYR A 123 8.35 5.04 11.19
N LEU A 124 8.35 4.28 10.11
CA LEU A 124 8.93 2.95 10.02
C LEU A 124 9.91 2.93 8.84
N ASP A 125 11.15 2.58 9.14
CA ASP A 125 12.19 2.30 8.15
C ASP A 125 12.60 0.84 8.34
N THR A 126 11.87 -0.04 7.67
CA THR A 126 12.09 -1.46 7.86
C THR A 126 11.64 -2.27 6.64
N PRO A 127 12.46 -3.26 6.22
CA PRO A 127 12.03 -4.25 5.24
C PRO A 127 11.07 -5.29 5.84
N SER A 128 10.87 -5.26 7.16
CA SER A 128 10.05 -6.22 7.87
C SER A 128 8.57 -5.90 7.76
N PRO A 129 7.71 -6.92 7.75
CA PRO A 129 6.27 -6.72 7.79
C PRO A 129 5.88 -5.99 9.07
N TYR A 130 4.92 -5.09 8.95
CA TYR A 130 4.28 -4.50 10.11
C TYR A 130 2.77 -4.77 10.10
N GLN A 131 2.18 -4.73 11.26
CA GLN A 131 0.75 -4.93 11.50
C GLN A 131 0.22 -3.76 12.31
N VAL A 132 -1.02 -3.38 12.04
CA VAL A 132 -1.73 -2.35 12.78
C VAL A 132 -3.01 -2.94 13.32
N GLU A 133 -3.28 -2.74 14.60
CA GLU A 133 -4.47 -3.19 15.33
C GLU A 133 -5.20 -1.97 15.91
N ASN A 134 -6.51 -1.91 15.74
CA ASN A 134 -7.34 -0.93 16.43
C ASN A 134 -7.55 -1.34 17.90
N LEU A 135 -7.22 -0.47 18.82
CA LEU A 135 -7.34 -0.72 20.28
C LEU A 135 -8.64 -0.22 20.90
N THR A 136 -9.55 0.27 20.08
CA THR A 136 -10.79 0.94 20.57
C THR A 136 -12.03 0.16 20.17
N ASP A 137 -13.13 0.46 20.84
CA ASP A 137 -14.49 -0.02 20.53
C ASP A 137 -15.21 0.82 19.47
N ASP A 138 -14.53 1.85 18.95
CA ASP A 138 -14.95 2.68 17.82
C ASP A 138 -14.01 2.48 16.61
N VAL A 139 -14.35 3.06 15.47
CA VAL A 139 -13.49 3.07 14.28
C VAL A 139 -12.24 3.91 14.57
N SER A 140 -11.06 3.35 14.28
CA SER A 140 -9.81 4.11 14.22
C SER A 140 -9.44 4.42 12.79
N GLU A 141 -8.91 5.63 12.55
CA GLU A 141 -8.52 6.11 11.23
C GLU A 141 -7.08 6.61 11.24
N MET A 142 -6.36 6.35 10.16
CA MET A 142 -5.02 6.88 9.93
C MET A 142 -4.78 7.21 8.46
N ILE A 143 -3.92 8.20 8.24
CA ILE A 143 -3.33 8.48 6.93
C ILE A 143 -1.91 7.94 6.92
N VAL A 144 -1.58 7.17 5.90
CA VAL A 144 -0.28 6.51 5.74
C VAL A 144 0.33 6.88 4.41
N VAL A 145 1.60 7.21 4.42
CA VAL A 145 2.40 7.44 3.21
C VAL A 145 3.49 6.37 3.14
N ASN A 146 3.47 5.62 2.05
CA ASN A 146 4.53 4.67 1.71
C ASN A 146 5.45 5.30 0.67
N CYS A 147 6.74 5.27 0.89
CA CYS A 147 7.76 5.72 -0.06
C CYS A 147 8.58 4.53 -0.56
N LYS A 148 8.50 4.23 -1.85
CA LYS A 148 9.30 3.19 -2.49
C LYS A 148 10.72 3.71 -2.72
N GLN A 149 11.71 3.06 -2.13
CA GLN A 149 13.09 3.33 -2.51
C GLN A 149 13.37 2.70 -3.88
N THR A 150 13.71 3.54 -4.84
CA THR A 150 14.21 3.13 -6.17
C THR A 150 15.74 3.18 -6.11
N TYR A 151 16.40 2.04 -6.22
CA TYR A 151 17.83 1.99 -6.50
C TYR A 151 18.08 2.00 -7.99
#